data_dbca5c45f76fbf35cdcbc7292fa57334
#
_entry.id   dbca5c45f76fbf35cdcbc7292fa57334
#
_cell.length_a   1.000
_cell.length_b   1.000
_cell.length_c   1.000
_cell.angle_alpha   90.00
_cell.angle_beta   90.00
_cell.angle_gamma   90.00
#
_symmetry.space_group_name_H-M   'P 1'
#
loop_
_entity.id
_entity.type
_entity.pdbx_description
1 polymer ?
#
loop_
_entity_poly.entity_id
_entity_poly.type
_entity_poly.pdbx_seq_one_letter_code
_entity_poly.pdbx_strand_id
1 'polypeptide(L)'
;MKKIECIILDWAGTAVDYGCFAPVAAFIESFNEIGVPVTAAETRAYMGLTKIEEIRALFNIDRVKVAFREKFGRDYTDEDVQARYVAFQRVLFDTLENYSEPIPGVVDTVEALHKAGIKIGSTTGY
;
A
#
# COMPACT_ATOMS: atom_id res chain seq x y z
N MET A 1 -11.45 -23.48 -27.72
CA MET A 1 -11.29 -22.37 -26.81
C MET A 1 -10.50 -22.89 -25.58
N LYS A 2 -9.45 -22.20 -25.16
CA LYS A 2 -8.73 -22.58 -23.91
C LYS A 2 -9.67 -22.30 -22.73
N LYS A 3 -9.82 -23.28 -21.82
CA LYS A 3 -10.64 -23.15 -20.61
C LYS A 3 -9.80 -22.49 -19.51
N ILE A 4 -10.38 -21.54 -18.78
CA ILE A 4 -9.75 -20.97 -17.58
C ILE A 4 -9.80 -22.04 -16.49
N GLU A 5 -8.66 -22.38 -15.91
CA GLU A 5 -8.51 -23.41 -14.89
C GLU A 5 -8.10 -22.83 -13.51
N CYS A 6 -7.54 -21.61 -13.51
CA CYS A 6 -7.11 -20.91 -12.30
C CYS A 6 -7.26 -19.40 -12.47
N ILE A 7 -7.56 -18.72 -11.37
CA ILE A 7 -7.58 -17.26 -11.24
C ILE A 7 -6.69 -16.87 -10.07
N ILE A 8 -5.82 -15.89 -10.28
CA ILE A 8 -4.99 -15.31 -9.23
C ILE A 8 -5.53 -13.91 -8.92
N LEU A 9 -5.95 -13.70 -7.68
CA LEU A 9 -6.49 -12.43 -7.19
C LEU A 9 -5.40 -11.65 -6.45
N ASP A 10 -5.36 -10.35 -6.66
CA ASP A 10 -4.69 -9.42 -5.77
C ASP A 10 -5.53 -9.20 -4.50
N TRP A 11 -4.95 -8.63 -3.44
CA TRP A 11 -5.62 -8.39 -2.17
C TRP A 11 -6.18 -6.97 -2.08
N ALA A 12 -5.32 -5.99 -1.82
CA ALA A 12 -5.74 -4.62 -1.53
C ALA A 12 -6.42 -3.96 -2.74
N GLY A 13 -7.68 -3.59 -2.60
CA GLY A 13 -8.49 -3.00 -3.67
C GLY A 13 -9.09 -4.03 -4.65
N THR A 14 -8.79 -5.33 -4.49
CA THR A 14 -9.34 -6.42 -5.30
C THR A 14 -10.20 -7.34 -4.45
N ALA A 15 -9.65 -7.97 -3.42
CA ALA A 15 -10.35 -8.88 -2.53
C ALA A 15 -10.81 -8.22 -1.22
N VAL A 16 -10.00 -7.34 -0.69
CA VAL A 16 -10.23 -6.56 0.54
C VAL A 16 -9.86 -5.10 0.34
N ASP A 17 -10.20 -4.24 1.30
CA ASP A 17 -9.81 -2.83 1.35
C ASP A 17 -10.18 -2.07 0.06
N TYR A 18 -11.46 -1.93 -0.20
CA TYR A 18 -11.95 -1.14 -1.33
C TYR A 18 -11.40 0.28 -1.30
N GLY A 19 -10.55 0.60 -2.29
CA GLY A 19 -9.87 1.91 -2.38
C GLY A 19 -8.45 1.94 -1.81
N CYS A 20 -7.89 0.82 -1.35
CA CYS A 20 -6.52 0.70 -0.85
C CYS A 20 -6.21 1.72 0.26
N PHE A 21 -7.07 1.82 1.27
CA PHE A 21 -6.92 2.81 2.35
C PHE A 21 -5.80 2.46 3.33
N ALA A 22 -5.57 1.15 3.60
CA ALA A 22 -4.54 0.71 4.53
C ALA A 22 -3.13 1.22 4.16
N PRO A 23 -2.61 0.99 2.95
CA PRO A 23 -1.29 1.50 2.58
C PRO A 23 -1.22 3.02 2.55
N VAL A 24 -2.27 3.71 2.10
CA VAL A 24 -2.31 5.18 2.10
C VAL A 24 -2.21 5.73 3.52
N ALA A 25 -2.99 5.20 4.45
CA ALA A 25 -2.94 5.60 5.86
C ALA A 25 -1.56 5.34 6.48
N ALA A 26 -0.96 4.17 6.18
CA ALA A 26 0.36 3.80 6.71
C ALA A 26 1.47 4.73 6.19
N PHE A 27 1.45 5.15 4.92
CA PHE A 27 2.39 6.15 4.40
C PHE A 27 2.22 7.50 5.08
N ILE A 28 0.99 8.02 5.17
CA ILE A 28 0.72 9.31 5.81
C ILE A 28 1.22 9.30 7.25
N GLU A 29 0.87 8.28 8.03
CA GLU A 29 1.28 8.21 9.43
C GLU A 29 2.78 8.08 9.58
N SER A 30 3.44 7.24 8.79
CA SER A 30 4.90 7.09 8.86
C SER A 30 5.65 8.39 8.58
N PHE A 31 5.16 9.25 7.69
CA PHE A 31 5.73 10.57 7.42
C PHE A 31 5.34 11.61 8.48
N ASN A 32 4.13 11.53 9.04
CA ASN A 32 3.71 12.38 10.16
C ASN A 32 4.59 12.20 11.39
N GLU A 33 5.04 10.97 11.69
CA GLU A 33 5.94 10.68 12.81
C GLU A 33 7.23 11.51 12.79
N ILE A 34 7.73 11.85 11.62
CA ILE A 34 8.92 12.71 11.49
C ILE A 34 8.57 14.18 11.26
N GLY A 35 7.28 14.55 11.30
CA GLY A 35 6.84 15.93 11.09
C GLY A 35 7.02 16.44 9.66
N VAL A 36 7.05 15.53 8.68
CA VAL A 36 7.14 15.82 7.24
C VAL A 36 5.90 15.23 6.55
N PRO A 37 4.74 15.89 6.66
CA PRO A 37 3.48 15.29 6.23
C PRO A 37 3.40 15.10 4.71
N VAL A 38 2.82 13.99 4.28
CA VAL A 38 2.41 13.72 2.91
C VAL A 38 0.88 13.60 2.83
N THR A 39 0.32 13.85 1.66
CA THR A 39 -1.13 13.78 1.44
C THR A 39 -1.55 12.45 0.82
N ALA A 40 -2.83 12.11 0.94
CA ALA A 40 -3.40 10.93 0.29
C ALA A 40 -3.26 11.01 -1.25
N ALA A 41 -3.37 12.19 -1.84
CA ALA A 41 -3.18 12.39 -3.28
C ALA A 41 -1.73 12.11 -3.71
N GLU A 42 -0.76 12.57 -2.93
CA GLU A 42 0.66 12.31 -3.19
C GLU A 42 1.01 10.83 -3.06
N THR A 43 0.53 10.14 -2.02
CA THR A 43 0.74 8.70 -1.86
C THR A 43 0.10 7.91 -2.99
N ARG A 44 -1.13 8.25 -3.38
CA ARG A 44 -1.83 7.56 -4.47
C ARG A 44 -1.17 7.74 -5.83
N ALA A 45 -0.48 8.85 -6.07
CA ALA A 45 0.21 9.12 -7.33
C ALA A 45 1.33 8.11 -7.66
N TYR A 46 1.88 7.46 -6.64
CA TYR A 46 2.99 6.51 -6.77
C TYR A 46 2.62 5.06 -6.46
N MET A 47 1.34 4.78 -6.16
CA MET A 47 0.86 3.42 -5.93
C MET A 47 1.14 2.52 -7.15
N GLY A 48 1.63 1.31 -6.86
CA GLY A 48 2.04 0.35 -7.90
C GLY A 48 3.56 0.21 -8.02
N LEU A 49 4.33 1.13 -7.45
CA LEU A 49 5.77 0.94 -7.25
C LEU A 49 6.03 -0.03 -6.08
N THR A 50 7.26 -0.53 -5.96
CA THR A 50 7.66 -1.19 -4.71
C THR A 50 7.60 -0.18 -3.55
N LYS A 51 7.35 -0.65 -2.32
CA LYS A 51 7.17 0.26 -1.18
C LYS A 51 8.37 1.16 -0.90
N ILE A 52 9.57 0.65 -1.12
CA ILE A 52 10.81 1.43 -1.02
C ILE A 52 10.87 2.53 -2.10
N GLU A 53 10.51 2.20 -3.34
CA GLU A 53 10.47 3.16 -4.45
C GLU A 53 9.38 4.21 -4.24
N GLU A 54 8.24 3.82 -3.71
CA GLU A 54 7.14 4.72 -3.37
C GLU A 54 7.58 5.74 -2.29
N ILE A 55 8.25 5.28 -1.22
CA ILE A 55 8.81 6.17 -0.19
C ILE A 55 9.85 7.11 -0.78
N ARG A 56 10.74 6.60 -1.63
CA ARG A 56 11.75 7.45 -2.31
C ARG A 56 11.09 8.49 -3.22
N ALA A 57 10.02 8.13 -3.93
CA ALA A 57 9.26 9.06 -4.76
C ALA A 57 8.57 10.13 -3.91
N LEU A 58 8.00 9.77 -2.75
CA LEU A 58 7.42 10.73 -1.80
C LEU A 58 8.46 11.72 -1.28
N PHE A 59 9.65 11.26 -0.89
CA PHE A 59 10.75 12.16 -0.51
C PHE A 59 11.21 13.06 -1.66
N ASN A 60 11.04 12.65 -2.93
CA ASN A 60 11.42 13.43 -4.10
C ASN A 60 10.42 14.52 -4.50
N ILE A 61 9.25 14.60 -3.87
CA ILE A 61 8.32 15.71 -4.06
C ILE A 61 8.96 16.99 -3.51
N ASP A 62 9.01 18.05 -4.29
CA ASP A 62 9.72 19.30 -3.93
C ASP A 62 9.29 19.85 -2.57
N ARG A 63 7.99 19.87 -2.30
CA ARG A 63 7.46 20.31 -1.01
C ARG A 63 7.97 19.45 0.16
N VAL A 64 8.03 18.13 -0.04
CA VAL A 64 8.50 17.17 0.97
C VAL A 64 10.00 17.33 1.20
N LYS A 65 10.80 17.52 0.14
CA LYS A 65 12.23 17.84 0.25
C LYS A 65 12.48 19.09 1.07
N VAL A 66 11.74 20.17 0.78
CA VAL A 66 11.86 21.43 1.52
C VAL A 66 11.51 21.22 3.00
N ALA A 67 10.37 20.60 3.29
CA ALA A 67 9.95 20.30 4.66
C ALA A 67 10.97 19.44 5.42
N PHE A 68 11.57 18.45 4.75
CA PHE A 68 12.60 17.61 5.35
C PHE A 68 13.87 18.41 5.68
N ARG A 69 14.35 19.24 4.72
CA ARG A 69 15.51 20.12 4.95
C ARG A 69 15.28 21.12 6.09
N GLU A 70 14.11 21.72 6.15
CA GLU A 70 13.75 22.66 7.24
C GLU A 70 13.74 21.95 8.59
N LYS A 71 13.28 20.70 8.63
CA LYS A 71 13.20 19.93 9.87
C LYS A 71 14.54 19.39 10.34
N PHE A 72 15.36 18.87 9.42
CA PHE A 72 16.59 18.12 9.74
C PHE A 72 17.88 18.83 9.36
N GLY A 73 17.82 19.97 8.68
CA GLY A 73 18.99 20.75 8.25
C GLY A 73 19.86 20.06 7.17
N ARG A 74 19.35 19.01 6.54
CA ARG A 74 20.05 18.22 5.50
C ARG A 74 19.08 17.60 4.51
N ASP A 75 19.59 17.07 3.42
CA ASP A 75 18.82 16.23 2.50
C ASP A 75 18.55 14.85 3.12
N TYR A 76 17.49 14.18 2.65
CA TYR A 76 17.23 12.79 3.02
C TYR A 76 18.28 11.85 2.41
N THR A 77 18.51 10.72 3.05
CA THR A 77 19.43 9.66 2.64
C THR A 77 18.69 8.34 2.45
N ASP A 78 19.38 7.29 1.97
CA ASP A 78 18.80 5.95 1.88
C ASP A 78 18.45 5.36 3.25
N GLU A 79 19.18 5.75 4.31
CA GLU A 79 18.84 5.36 5.70
C GLU A 79 17.49 5.96 6.12
N ASP A 80 17.18 7.20 5.71
CA ASP A 80 15.87 7.81 5.98
C ASP A 80 14.75 7.06 5.23
N VAL A 81 15.01 6.62 4.00
CA VAL A 81 14.07 5.80 3.21
C VAL A 81 13.81 4.47 3.92
N GLN A 82 14.85 3.77 4.38
CA GLN A 82 14.71 2.52 5.12
C GLN A 82 13.97 2.70 6.45
N ALA A 83 14.27 3.76 7.19
CA ALA A 83 13.59 4.08 8.44
C ALA A 83 12.08 4.33 8.21
N ARG A 84 11.72 5.00 7.11
CA ARG A 84 10.30 5.20 6.75
C ARG A 84 9.63 3.89 6.32
N TYR A 85 10.35 3.02 5.63
CA TYR A 85 9.82 1.69 5.28
C TYR A 85 9.51 0.85 6.53
N VAL A 86 10.40 0.82 7.50
CA VAL A 86 10.16 0.13 8.79
C VAL A 86 8.95 0.73 9.52
N ALA A 87 8.85 2.06 9.58
CA ALA A 87 7.69 2.73 10.19
C ALA A 87 6.39 2.43 9.43
N PHE A 88 6.42 2.47 8.10
CA PHE A 88 5.30 2.10 7.24
C PHE A 88 4.82 0.67 7.54
N GLN A 89 5.73 -0.31 7.58
CA GLN A 89 5.38 -1.70 7.88
C GLN A 89 4.72 -1.84 9.26
N ARG A 90 5.30 -1.21 10.29
CA ARG A 90 4.74 -1.22 11.64
C ARG A 90 3.31 -0.68 11.65
N VAL A 91 3.09 0.52 11.12
CA VAL A 91 1.76 1.13 11.06
C VAL A 91 0.78 0.29 10.26
N LEU A 92 1.23 -0.27 9.12
CA LEU A 92 0.39 -1.14 8.29
C LEU A 92 -0.07 -2.37 9.07
N PHE A 93 0.84 -3.08 9.74
CA PHE A 93 0.49 -4.27 10.53
C PHE A 93 -0.41 -3.95 11.72
N ASP A 94 -0.19 -2.83 12.40
CA ASP A 94 -1.02 -2.40 13.54
C ASP A 94 -2.45 -2.04 13.12
N THR A 95 -2.67 -1.69 11.85
CA THR A 95 -3.97 -1.22 11.35
C THR A 95 -4.65 -2.15 10.37
N LEU A 96 -3.97 -3.21 9.93
CA LEU A 96 -4.41 -4.08 8.83
C LEU A 96 -5.78 -4.72 9.08
N GLU A 97 -6.07 -5.10 10.33
CA GLU A 97 -7.35 -5.69 10.71
C GLU A 97 -8.55 -4.76 10.42
N ASN A 98 -8.34 -3.43 10.48
CA ASN A 98 -9.38 -2.44 10.19
C ASN A 98 -9.77 -2.39 8.70
N TYR A 99 -8.99 -3.02 7.83
CA TYR A 99 -9.14 -3.01 6.37
C TYR A 99 -9.25 -4.43 5.80
N SER A 100 -9.63 -5.42 6.63
CA SER A 100 -9.68 -6.84 6.25
C SER A 100 -11.04 -7.27 5.70
N GLU A 101 -12.05 -6.41 5.72
CA GLU A 101 -13.39 -6.73 5.20
C GLU A 101 -13.34 -7.04 3.69
N PRO A 102 -13.93 -8.17 3.26
CA PRO A 102 -14.02 -8.49 1.85
C PRO A 102 -14.82 -7.43 1.08
N ILE A 103 -14.35 -7.11 -0.10
CA ILE A 103 -15.11 -6.26 -1.02
C ILE A 103 -16.46 -6.96 -1.36
N PRO A 104 -17.58 -6.23 -1.37
CA PRO A 104 -18.88 -6.82 -1.66
C PRO A 104 -18.90 -7.67 -2.93
N GLY A 105 -19.38 -8.90 -2.83
CA GLY A 105 -19.46 -9.86 -3.93
C GLY A 105 -18.21 -10.72 -4.13
N VAL A 106 -17.10 -10.45 -3.47
CA VAL A 106 -15.86 -11.26 -3.61
C VAL A 106 -16.08 -12.67 -3.08
N VAL A 107 -16.66 -12.82 -1.89
CA VAL A 107 -16.89 -14.13 -1.29
C VAL A 107 -17.80 -14.98 -2.17
N ASP A 108 -18.94 -14.44 -2.59
CA ASP A 108 -19.89 -15.13 -3.47
C ASP A 108 -19.26 -15.54 -4.82
N THR A 109 -18.42 -14.65 -5.36
CA THR A 109 -17.70 -14.90 -6.62
C THR A 109 -16.70 -16.04 -6.46
N VAL A 110 -15.90 -16.04 -5.38
CA VAL A 110 -14.94 -17.11 -5.07
C VAL A 110 -15.66 -18.44 -4.92
N GLU A 111 -16.77 -18.48 -4.18
CA GLU A 111 -17.58 -19.70 -4.04
C GLU A 111 -18.13 -20.21 -5.37
N ALA A 112 -18.65 -19.32 -6.21
CA ALA A 112 -19.17 -19.67 -7.53
C ALA A 112 -18.05 -20.24 -8.44
N LEU A 113 -16.86 -19.67 -8.40
CA LEU A 113 -15.71 -20.15 -9.16
C LEU A 113 -15.24 -21.54 -8.65
N HIS A 114 -15.19 -21.76 -7.34
CA HIS A 114 -14.89 -23.06 -6.75
C HIS A 114 -15.92 -24.13 -7.20
N LYS A 115 -17.23 -23.81 -7.15
CA LYS A 115 -18.28 -24.70 -7.63
C LYS A 115 -18.16 -25.02 -9.11
N ALA A 116 -17.61 -24.10 -9.92
CA ALA A 116 -17.30 -24.31 -11.33
C ALA A 116 -16.00 -25.09 -11.59
N GLY A 117 -15.29 -25.51 -10.52
CA GLY A 117 -14.04 -26.26 -10.60
C GLY A 117 -12.81 -25.40 -10.97
N ILE A 118 -12.90 -24.09 -10.84
CA ILE A 118 -11.80 -23.14 -11.08
C ILE A 118 -10.98 -22.99 -9.80
N LYS A 119 -9.66 -23.15 -9.91
CA LYS A 119 -8.74 -22.92 -8.79
C LYS A 119 -8.56 -21.44 -8.55
N ILE A 120 -8.48 -21.04 -7.27
CA ILE A 120 -8.23 -19.66 -6.87
C ILE A 120 -6.90 -19.60 -6.12
N GLY A 121 -6.05 -18.70 -6.51
CA GLY A 121 -4.84 -18.30 -5.79
C GLY A 121 -4.85 -16.81 -5.50
N SER A 122 -3.85 -16.34 -4.77
CA SER A 122 -3.72 -14.91 -4.48
C SER A 122 -2.26 -14.47 -4.53
N THR A 123 -2.07 -13.17 -4.72
CA THR A 123 -0.78 -12.48 -4.64
C THR A 123 -0.98 -11.13 -3.94
N THR A 124 0.08 -10.60 -3.35
CA THR A 124 0.06 -9.29 -2.71
C THR A 124 1.43 -8.64 -2.78
N GLY A 125 1.47 -7.32 -2.79
CA GLY A 125 2.69 -6.52 -2.71
C GLY A 125 3.17 -6.22 -1.27
N TYR A 126 2.49 -6.79 -0.28
CA TYR A 126 2.86 -6.64 1.14
C TYR A 126 3.87 -7.69 1.57
#